data_5dffdb62ca57ebf5517b30178d8f7da7
#
_entry.id   5dffdb62ca57ebf5517b30178d8f7da7
#
_cell.length_a   1.000
_cell.length_b   1.000
_cell.length_c   1.000
_cell.angle_alpha   90.00
_cell.angle_beta   90.00
_cell.angle_gamma   90.00
#
_symmetry.space_group_name_H-M   'P 1'
#
loop_
_entity.id
_entity.type
_entity.pdbx_description
1 polymer ?
#
loop_
_entity_poly.entity_id
_entity_poly.type
_entity_poly.pdbx_seq_one_letter_code
_entity_poly.pdbx_strand_id
1 'polypeptide(L)'
;EVGAIVVYPDGVAGYNMQWDLEENQAWNSGWCCAHSTRDQIDDVGFIERVVEISLGMYNVDEDRVYASGWSNGCSMSQRLAMESSHIFAAVGCMAFYLITEPVDGYSPIPVMEVHGFLDNVVLYESTILSVPFNEALWTNPEAYDTGAIENMVEWGGHNNCSGGLETYELNALYTIQGYDGCENDASVRLMTIYAAQHNPYEKDFEDDTLIGSTFIGTQGLVMSSHIVWDFISQYSKEVEQETEVTNTT
;
A
#
# COMPACT_ATOMS: atom_id res chain seq x y z
N GLU A 1 -16.41 -9.46 15.05
CA GLU A 1 -17.03 -8.68 13.96
C GLU A 1 -16.51 -7.26 14.05
N VAL A 2 -15.87 -6.76 13.00
CA VAL A 2 -15.24 -5.42 13.02
C VAL A 2 -16.16 -4.31 12.54
N GLY A 3 -17.40 -4.63 12.10
CA GLY A 3 -18.38 -3.63 11.65
C GLY A 3 -17.94 -2.82 10.43
N ALA A 4 -17.13 -3.41 9.54
CA ALA A 4 -16.65 -2.80 8.31
C ALA A 4 -17.33 -3.40 7.08
N ILE A 5 -17.47 -2.60 6.03
CA ILE A 5 -17.80 -3.07 4.68
C ILE A 5 -16.48 -3.22 3.93
N VAL A 6 -16.28 -4.39 3.33
CA VAL A 6 -15.09 -4.66 2.51
C VAL A 6 -15.51 -4.73 1.05
N VAL A 7 -14.82 -4.00 0.21
CA VAL A 7 -15.03 -3.97 -1.24
C VAL A 7 -13.76 -4.49 -1.92
N TYR A 8 -13.92 -5.43 -2.84
CA TYR A 8 -12.84 -6.02 -3.63
C TYR A 8 -13.01 -5.63 -5.10
N PRO A 9 -12.48 -4.47 -5.52
CA PRO A 9 -12.53 -4.09 -6.92
C PRO A 9 -11.52 -4.92 -7.73
N ASP A 10 -11.86 -5.19 -8.99
CA ASP A 10 -10.99 -5.86 -9.94
C ASP A 10 -10.36 -4.85 -10.91
N GLY A 11 -9.04 -4.97 -11.12
CA GLY A 11 -8.33 -4.23 -12.17
C GLY A 11 -8.77 -4.69 -13.56
N VAL A 12 -8.51 -3.86 -14.56
CA VAL A 12 -8.80 -4.21 -15.96
C VAL A 12 -8.00 -5.42 -16.38
N ALA A 13 -8.66 -6.37 -17.04
CA ALA A 13 -8.00 -7.53 -17.62
C ALA A 13 -7.27 -7.18 -18.92
N GLY A 14 -6.10 -7.75 -19.13
CA GLY A 14 -5.32 -7.57 -20.35
C GLY A 14 -4.12 -8.51 -20.42
N TYR A 15 -3.41 -8.44 -21.55
CA TYR A 15 -2.25 -9.30 -21.77
C TYR A 15 -1.05 -8.83 -20.95
N ASN A 16 -0.54 -9.71 -20.12
CA ASN A 16 0.71 -9.51 -19.38
C ASN A 16 1.88 -10.15 -20.14
N MET A 17 2.70 -9.33 -20.77
CA MET A 17 3.85 -9.79 -21.57
C MET A 17 4.94 -10.48 -20.74
N GLN A 18 5.07 -10.14 -19.45
CA GLN A 18 6.11 -10.72 -18.60
C GLN A 18 5.84 -12.18 -18.26
N TRP A 19 4.58 -12.49 -18.00
CA TRP A 19 4.17 -13.82 -17.57
C TRP A 19 3.50 -14.63 -18.68
N ASP A 20 3.40 -14.05 -19.90
CA ASP A 20 2.66 -14.64 -21.04
C ASP A 20 1.24 -15.08 -20.64
N LEU A 21 0.55 -14.22 -19.90
CA LEU A 21 -0.79 -14.47 -19.39
C LEU A 21 -1.81 -13.63 -20.14
N GLU A 22 -2.80 -14.27 -20.73
CA GLU A 22 -4.00 -13.64 -21.26
C GLU A 22 -4.95 -13.33 -20.10
N GLU A 23 -5.68 -12.20 -20.20
CA GLU A 23 -6.70 -11.79 -19.21
C GLU A 23 -6.14 -11.62 -17.78
N ASN A 24 -4.87 -11.28 -17.64
CA ASN A 24 -4.29 -10.92 -16.32
C ASN A 24 -4.84 -9.58 -15.86
N GLN A 25 -5.40 -9.53 -14.66
CA GLN A 25 -5.85 -8.29 -14.03
C GLN A 25 -4.70 -7.60 -13.32
N ALA A 26 -4.59 -6.28 -13.48
CA ALA A 26 -3.55 -5.48 -12.84
C ALA A 26 -4.02 -4.03 -12.65
N TRP A 27 -3.37 -3.33 -11.72
CA TRP A 27 -3.55 -1.92 -11.45
C TRP A 27 -2.43 -1.10 -12.08
N ASN A 28 -2.77 0.06 -12.63
CA ASN A 28 -1.82 1.11 -12.94
C ASN A 28 -1.41 1.82 -11.65
N SER A 29 -0.37 1.33 -11.01
CA SER A 29 0.14 1.91 -9.77
C SER A 29 1.26 2.94 -9.97
N GLY A 30 1.38 3.51 -11.16
CA GLY A 30 2.38 4.48 -11.56
C GLY A 30 3.22 3.95 -12.72
N TRP A 31 4.47 3.55 -12.46
CA TRP A 31 5.31 2.92 -13.49
C TRP A 31 5.23 1.38 -13.49
N CYS A 32 4.46 0.75 -12.61
CA CYS A 32 4.09 -0.67 -12.61
C CYS A 32 2.56 -0.81 -12.54
N CYS A 33 1.92 -1.80 -13.04
CA CYS A 33 2.44 -3.02 -13.65
C CYS A 33 1.64 -3.39 -14.89
N ALA A 34 2.27 -4.18 -15.78
CA ALA A 34 1.64 -4.82 -16.93
C ALA A 34 0.98 -3.84 -17.92
N HIS A 35 -0.11 -4.29 -18.53
CA HIS A 35 -0.87 -3.52 -19.50
C HIS A 35 -1.54 -2.28 -18.91
N SER A 36 -1.95 -2.31 -17.64
CA SER A 36 -2.66 -1.19 -16.99
C SER A 36 -1.81 0.09 -16.99
N THR A 37 -0.52 -0.04 -16.65
CA THR A 37 0.44 1.07 -16.72
C THR A 37 0.76 1.44 -18.17
N ARG A 38 1.01 0.47 -19.05
CA ARG A 38 1.29 0.73 -20.46
C ARG A 38 0.16 1.49 -21.15
N ASP A 39 -1.07 1.12 -20.87
CA ASP A 39 -2.26 1.67 -21.50
C ASP A 39 -2.84 2.87 -20.71
N GLN A 40 -2.15 3.30 -19.64
CA GLN A 40 -2.50 4.44 -18.79
C GLN A 40 -3.94 4.38 -18.26
N ILE A 41 -4.35 3.21 -17.78
CA ILE A 41 -5.69 3.04 -17.21
C ILE A 41 -5.86 3.96 -16.00
N ASP A 42 -6.99 4.64 -15.92
CA ASP A 42 -7.35 5.52 -14.79
C ASP A 42 -7.93 4.72 -13.62
N ASP A 43 -7.07 3.96 -12.94
CA ASP A 43 -7.47 3.13 -11.81
C ASP A 43 -7.73 3.97 -10.55
N VAL A 44 -7.10 5.13 -10.41
CA VAL A 44 -7.38 6.07 -9.30
C VAL A 44 -8.82 6.55 -9.39
N GLY A 45 -9.21 7.14 -10.52
CA GLY A 45 -10.58 7.62 -10.73
C GLY A 45 -11.62 6.50 -10.65
N PHE A 46 -11.27 5.27 -11.08
CA PHE A 46 -12.15 4.11 -10.90
C PHE A 46 -12.39 3.80 -9.42
N ILE A 47 -11.33 3.74 -8.59
CA ILE A 47 -11.45 3.42 -7.16
C ILE A 47 -12.16 4.54 -6.41
N GLU A 48 -11.87 5.80 -6.72
CA GLU A 48 -12.62 6.95 -6.17
C GLU A 48 -14.12 6.81 -6.45
N ARG A 49 -14.48 6.41 -7.67
CA ARG A 49 -15.88 6.18 -8.04
C ARG A 49 -16.49 4.99 -7.29
N VAL A 50 -15.73 3.93 -7.02
CA VAL A 50 -16.17 2.80 -6.19
C VAL A 50 -16.47 3.27 -4.76
N VAL A 51 -15.61 4.11 -4.19
CA VAL A 51 -15.84 4.70 -2.85
C VAL A 51 -17.11 5.56 -2.87
N GLU A 52 -17.26 6.48 -3.80
CA GLU A 52 -18.44 7.35 -3.92
C GLU A 52 -19.74 6.54 -3.98
N ILE A 53 -19.78 5.50 -4.82
CA ILE A 53 -20.96 4.62 -4.95
C ILE A 53 -21.22 3.90 -3.62
N SER A 54 -20.18 3.41 -2.96
CA SER A 54 -20.31 2.68 -1.69
C SER A 54 -20.86 3.57 -0.57
N LEU A 55 -20.35 4.81 -0.47
CA LEU A 55 -20.86 5.83 0.46
C LEU A 55 -22.35 6.15 0.18
N GLY A 56 -22.73 6.22 -1.08
CA GLY A 56 -24.14 6.47 -1.47
C GLY A 56 -25.08 5.28 -1.24
N MET A 57 -24.59 4.06 -1.17
CA MET A 57 -25.39 2.84 -1.04
C MET A 57 -25.53 2.35 0.40
N TYR A 58 -24.56 2.62 1.24
CA TYR A 58 -24.47 2.08 2.59
C TYR A 58 -24.33 3.20 3.63
N ASN A 59 -24.79 2.94 4.83
CA ASN A 59 -24.59 3.84 5.97
C ASN A 59 -23.20 3.57 6.57
N VAL A 60 -22.18 4.16 5.98
CA VAL A 60 -20.78 4.07 6.40
C VAL A 60 -20.27 5.44 6.80
N ASP A 61 -19.21 5.44 7.58
CA ASP A 61 -18.51 6.65 8.03
C ASP A 61 -17.53 7.09 6.91
N GLU A 62 -17.81 8.24 6.29
CA GLU A 62 -17.00 8.79 5.20
C GLU A 62 -15.60 9.26 5.65
N ASP A 63 -15.41 9.47 6.95
CA ASP A 63 -14.13 9.81 7.53
C ASP A 63 -13.27 8.57 7.84
N ARG A 64 -13.79 7.38 7.61
CA ARG A 64 -13.13 6.10 7.92
C ARG A 64 -13.07 5.18 6.69
N VAL A 65 -12.55 5.70 5.60
CA VAL A 65 -12.28 4.97 4.36
C VAL A 65 -10.81 4.59 4.32
N TYR A 66 -10.51 3.33 4.04
CA TYR A 66 -9.15 2.79 4.04
C TYR A 66 -8.86 2.04 2.75
N ALA A 67 -7.59 2.05 2.33
CA ALA A 67 -7.13 1.20 1.23
C ALA A 67 -6.15 0.15 1.74
N SER A 68 -6.25 -1.04 1.17
CA SER A 68 -5.32 -2.15 1.44
C SER A 68 -5.17 -3.02 0.20
N GLY A 69 -3.99 -3.63 0.07
CA GLY A 69 -3.71 -4.53 -1.04
C GLY A 69 -2.43 -5.31 -0.84
N TRP A 70 -2.18 -6.26 -1.72
CA TRP A 70 -0.97 -7.05 -1.77
C TRP A 70 -0.28 -6.90 -3.12
N SER A 71 1.07 -6.89 -3.15
CA SER A 71 1.88 -6.77 -4.36
C SER A 71 1.48 -5.53 -5.20
N ASN A 72 1.13 -5.65 -6.46
CA ASN A 72 0.62 -4.55 -7.28
C ASN A 72 -0.57 -3.80 -6.62
N GLY A 73 -1.42 -4.49 -5.85
CA GLY A 73 -2.48 -3.86 -5.06
C GLY A 73 -1.94 -3.03 -3.89
N CYS A 74 -0.78 -3.37 -3.31
CA CYS A 74 -0.11 -2.55 -2.30
C CYS A 74 0.43 -1.26 -2.91
N SER A 75 1.12 -1.35 -4.04
CA SER A 75 1.57 -0.16 -4.76
C SER A 75 0.40 0.75 -5.16
N MET A 76 -0.71 0.15 -5.63
CA MET A 76 -1.93 0.92 -5.92
C MET A 76 -2.51 1.58 -4.67
N SER A 77 -2.52 0.89 -3.52
CA SER A 77 -2.99 1.46 -2.26
C SER A 77 -2.12 2.65 -1.82
N GLN A 78 -0.81 2.57 -1.97
CA GLN A 78 0.10 3.68 -1.68
C GLN A 78 -0.07 4.83 -2.68
N ARG A 79 -0.32 4.54 -3.96
CA ARG A 79 -0.69 5.55 -4.95
C ARG A 79 -1.98 6.28 -4.56
N LEU A 80 -3.00 5.57 -4.08
CA LEU A 80 -4.23 6.18 -3.58
C LEU A 80 -3.97 7.06 -2.35
N ALA A 81 -3.09 6.66 -1.44
CA ALA A 81 -2.67 7.52 -0.33
C ALA A 81 -2.06 8.83 -0.84
N MET A 82 -1.28 8.78 -1.92
CA MET A 82 -0.62 9.93 -2.49
C MET A 82 -1.57 10.82 -3.31
N GLU A 83 -2.38 10.23 -4.19
CA GLU A 83 -3.22 10.98 -5.13
C GLU A 83 -4.63 11.31 -4.59
N SER A 84 -5.12 10.51 -3.60
CA SER A 84 -6.48 10.61 -3.06
C SER A 84 -6.50 10.70 -1.52
N SER A 85 -5.49 11.35 -0.92
CA SER A 85 -5.40 11.53 0.54
C SER A 85 -6.63 12.24 1.15
N HIS A 86 -7.37 13.00 0.34
CA HIS A 86 -8.64 13.63 0.73
C HIS A 86 -9.79 12.62 0.93
N ILE A 87 -9.66 11.39 0.42
CA ILE A 87 -10.67 10.33 0.54
C ILE A 87 -10.29 9.35 1.66
N PHE A 88 -9.04 8.89 1.68
CA PHE A 88 -8.60 7.82 2.57
C PHE A 88 -8.10 8.36 3.91
N ALA A 89 -8.52 7.73 5.01
CA ALA A 89 -8.07 8.06 6.37
C ALA A 89 -6.72 7.41 6.72
N ALA A 90 -6.42 6.26 6.15
CA ALA A 90 -5.15 5.56 6.28
C ALA A 90 -5.01 4.51 5.19
N VAL A 91 -3.76 4.08 4.96
CA VAL A 91 -3.43 2.98 4.04
C VAL A 91 -2.54 1.98 4.75
N GLY A 92 -2.85 0.69 4.54
CA GLY A 92 -1.99 -0.38 5.03
C GLY A 92 -1.95 -1.53 4.03
N CYS A 93 -0.76 -1.97 3.61
CA CYS A 93 -0.65 -2.90 2.50
C CYS A 93 0.57 -3.82 2.61
N MET A 94 0.74 -4.77 1.70
CA MET A 94 1.73 -5.83 1.77
C MET A 94 2.53 -5.99 0.47
N ALA A 95 3.86 -6.10 0.61
CA ALA A 95 4.81 -6.58 -0.38
C ALA A 95 4.96 -5.71 -1.64
N PHE A 96 4.92 -4.39 -1.48
CA PHE A 96 5.34 -3.43 -2.52
C PHE A 96 5.55 -2.02 -1.94
N TYR A 97 6.09 -1.10 -2.76
CA TYR A 97 6.45 0.28 -2.43
C TYR A 97 5.55 1.30 -3.12
N LEU A 98 5.66 2.56 -2.68
CA LEU A 98 5.23 3.72 -3.45
C LEU A 98 6.12 3.85 -4.69
N ILE A 99 5.51 4.04 -5.84
CA ILE A 99 6.19 4.16 -7.14
C ILE A 99 5.64 5.32 -7.97
N THR A 100 5.14 6.34 -7.27
CA THR A 100 4.69 7.60 -7.85
C THR A 100 5.25 8.76 -7.05
N GLU A 101 5.42 9.89 -7.71
CA GLU A 101 5.82 11.13 -7.06
C GLU A 101 4.63 11.79 -6.35
N PRO A 102 4.90 12.63 -5.32
CA PRO A 102 3.87 13.43 -4.68
C PRO A 102 3.14 14.34 -5.68
N VAL A 103 1.84 14.47 -5.48
CA VAL A 103 0.98 15.33 -6.31
C VAL A 103 0.57 16.60 -5.56
N ASP A 104 0.19 17.64 -6.33
CA ASP A 104 -0.37 18.84 -5.76
C ASP A 104 -1.67 18.50 -5.00
N GLY A 105 -1.76 18.96 -3.75
CA GLY A 105 -2.92 18.70 -2.88
C GLY A 105 -2.77 17.46 -1.99
N TYR A 106 -1.63 16.77 -2.04
CA TYR A 106 -1.34 15.72 -1.07
C TYR A 106 -1.39 16.26 0.37
N SER A 107 -2.02 15.52 1.24
CA SER A 107 -2.07 15.77 2.69
C SER A 107 -1.53 14.56 3.44
N PRO A 108 -0.64 14.74 4.44
CA PRO A 108 -0.09 13.63 5.20
C PRO A 108 -1.16 12.67 5.75
N ILE A 109 -0.93 11.37 5.55
CA ILE A 109 -1.87 10.29 5.88
C ILE A 109 -1.10 9.10 6.48
N PRO A 110 -1.66 8.39 7.48
CA PRO A 110 -1.02 7.22 8.05
C PRO A 110 -0.81 6.11 7.02
N VAL A 111 0.42 5.56 6.99
CA VAL A 111 0.79 4.48 6.05
C VAL A 111 1.50 3.35 6.80
N MET A 112 1.07 2.12 6.56
CA MET A 112 1.76 0.92 7.00
C MET A 112 2.06 0.00 5.82
N GLU A 113 3.32 -0.37 5.68
CA GLU A 113 3.76 -1.45 4.79
C GLU A 113 4.17 -2.68 5.59
N VAL A 114 3.80 -3.86 5.09
CA VAL A 114 4.27 -5.16 5.58
C VAL A 114 5.11 -5.80 4.49
N HIS A 115 6.37 -6.19 4.79
CA HIS A 115 7.26 -6.73 3.78
C HIS A 115 8.05 -7.95 4.30
N GLY A 116 8.14 -8.97 3.48
CA GLY A 116 8.96 -10.15 3.74
C GLY A 116 10.44 -9.86 3.50
N PHE A 117 11.30 -10.10 4.48
CA PHE A 117 12.75 -9.89 4.33
C PHE A 117 13.38 -10.78 3.25
N LEU A 118 12.77 -11.93 2.96
CA LEU A 118 13.22 -12.85 1.91
C LEU A 118 12.37 -12.75 0.63
N ASP A 119 11.65 -11.65 0.46
CA ASP A 119 10.86 -11.43 -0.76
C ASP A 119 11.77 -11.51 -1.99
N ASN A 120 11.42 -12.40 -2.89
CA ASN A 120 12.19 -12.72 -4.09
C ASN A 120 11.53 -12.20 -5.39
N VAL A 121 10.45 -11.44 -5.26
CA VAL A 121 9.71 -10.81 -6.37
C VAL A 121 9.82 -9.30 -6.27
N VAL A 122 9.40 -8.73 -5.15
CA VAL A 122 9.58 -7.33 -4.80
C VAL A 122 10.58 -7.27 -3.65
N LEU A 123 11.83 -7.00 -3.97
CA LEU A 123 12.94 -7.22 -3.04
C LEU A 123 12.90 -6.26 -1.85
N TYR A 124 13.20 -6.80 -0.68
CA TYR A 124 13.21 -6.01 0.56
C TYR A 124 14.26 -4.90 0.54
N GLU A 125 15.43 -5.16 -0.05
CA GLU A 125 16.53 -4.19 -0.16
C GLU A 125 16.81 -3.87 -1.62
N SER A 126 17.02 -2.58 -1.89
CA SER A 126 17.54 -2.10 -3.16
C SER A 126 19.02 -2.52 -3.31
N THR A 127 19.28 -3.56 -4.08
CA THR A 127 20.63 -3.93 -4.48
C THR A 127 20.73 -4.11 -5.99
N ILE A 128 21.91 -3.84 -6.55
CA ILE A 128 22.22 -4.07 -7.98
C ILE A 128 21.97 -5.54 -8.39
N LEU A 129 21.97 -6.47 -7.44
CA LEU A 129 21.66 -7.89 -7.66
C LEU A 129 20.15 -8.17 -7.65
N SER A 130 19.36 -7.20 -7.27
CA SER A 130 17.91 -7.30 -7.18
C SER A 130 17.19 -7.12 -8.52
N VAL A 131 17.88 -7.05 -9.63
CA VAL A 131 17.35 -6.86 -10.99
C VAL A 131 17.34 -8.15 -11.80
N PRO A 132 16.72 -9.26 -11.39
CA PRO A 132 16.38 -10.30 -12.34
C PRO A 132 15.05 -10.08 -13.02
N PHE A 133 14.24 -9.13 -12.54
CA PHE A 133 12.94 -8.83 -13.13
C PHE A 133 13.07 -7.70 -14.12
N ASN A 134 13.49 -8.12 -15.34
CA ASN A 134 13.27 -7.51 -16.65
C ASN A 134 13.09 -5.98 -16.67
N GLU A 135 14.10 -5.29 -17.20
CA GLU A 135 14.07 -3.86 -17.54
C GLU A 135 12.76 -3.39 -18.21
N ALA A 136 11.99 -4.29 -18.81
CA ALA A 136 10.71 -3.98 -19.44
C ALA A 136 9.56 -3.67 -18.44
N LEU A 137 9.70 -4.04 -17.16
CA LEU A 137 8.71 -3.67 -16.13
C LEU A 137 8.99 -2.33 -15.46
N TRP A 138 10.25 -1.98 -15.41
CA TRP A 138 10.77 -0.82 -14.73
C TRP A 138 11.16 0.21 -15.79
N THR A 139 10.19 0.97 -16.26
CA THR A 139 10.43 2.05 -17.23
C THR A 139 11.10 3.26 -16.60
N ASN A 140 11.16 3.29 -15.26
CA ASN A 140 11.83 4.35 -14.51
C ASN A 140 13.17 3.85 -13.96
N PRO A 141 14.33 4.36 -14.42
CA PRO A 141 15.64 3.97 -13.90
C PRO A 141 15.85 4.34 -12.41
N GLU A 142 15.09 5.29 -11.85
CA GLU A 142 15.17 5.68 -10.44
C GLU A 142 14.51 4.63 -9.51
N ALA A 143 13.67 3.75 -10.05
CA ALA A 143 13.06 2.67 -9.32
C ALA A 143 14.02 1.59 -8.80
N TYR A 144 15.24 1.56 -9.31
CA TYR A 144 16.26 0.59 -8.89
C TYR A 144 16.82 0.86 -7.49
N ASP A 145 16.57 2.03 -6.94
CA ASP A 145 17.04 2.43 -5.60
C ASP A 145 15.92 2.34 -4.53
N THR A 146 14.84 1.62 -4.82
CA THR A 146 13.69 1.48 -3.93
C THR A 146 13.72 0.15 -3.18
N GLY A 147 13.45 0.16 -1.90
CA GLY A 147 13.32 -0.98 -1.00
C GLY A 147 12.33 -0.69 0.11
N ALA A 148 12.00 -1.66 0.94
CA ALA A 148 11.04 -1.48 2.02
C ALA A 148 11.49 -0.43 3.05
N ILE A 149 12.79 -0.39 3.35
CA ILE A 149 13.36 0.62 4.26
C ILE A 149 13.30 2.02 3.61
N GLU A 150 13.72 2.13 2.36
CA GLU A 150 13.68 3.38 1.59
C GLU A 150 12.25 3.90 1.50
N ASN A 151 11.29 3.04 1.18
CA ASN A 151 9.86 3.38 1.14
C ASN A 151 9.37 3.95 2.48
N MET A 152 9.72 3.33 3.60
CA MET A 152 9.39 3.84 4.93
C MET A 152 10.00 5.23 5.18
N VAL A 153 11.26 5.44 4.78
CA VAL A 153 11.96 6.72 4.94
C VAL A 153 11.33 7.80 4.06
N GLU A 154 10.99 7.48 2.82
CA GLU A 154 10.31 8.40 1.90
C GLU A 154 8.94 8.81 2.43
N TRP A 155 8.13 7.87 2.90
CA TRP A 155 6.85 8.18 3.55
C TRP A 155 7.04 9.07 4.79
N GLY A 156 8.11 8.85 5.58
CA GLY A 156 8.48 9.73 6.68
C GLY A 156 8.75 11.16 6.21
N GLY A 157 9.38 11.32 5.05
CA GLY A 157 9.60 12.60 4.39
C GLY A 157 8.32 13.24 3.88
N HIS A 158 7.48 12.50 3.15
CA HIS A 158 6.21 13.00 2.59
C HIS A 158 5.24 13.44 3.70
N ASN A 159 5.22 12.72 4.81
CA ASN A 159 4.39 13.04 5.96
C ASN A 159 5.02 14.09 6.90
N ASN A 160 6.17 14.67 6.56
CA ASN A 160 6.90 15.64 7.40
C ASN A 160 7.09 15.15 8.85
N CYS A 161 7.47 13.88 9.02
CA CYS A 161 7.68 13.30 10.34
C CYS A 161 8.91 13.92 11.02
N SER A 162 8.73 14.47 12.20
CA SER A 162 9.81 15.13 12.99
C SER A 162 10.44 14.19 14.01
N GLY A 163 9.82 13.03 14.28
CA GLY A 163 10.33 11.99 15.17
C GLY A 163 11.53 11.23 14.56
N GLY A 164 12.35 10.64 15.42
CA GLY A 164 13.36 9.66 14.98
C GLY A 164 12.73 8.30 14.63
N LEU A 165 13.50 7.44 13.98
CA LEU A 165 13.11 6.06 13.77
C LEU A 165 12.94 5.35 15.11
N GLU A 166 11.76 4.76 15.34
CA GLU A 166 11.43 4.00 16.54
C GLU A 166 11.11 2.54 16.22
N THR A 167 11.32 1.67 17.21
CA THR A 167 10.91 0.26 17.13
C THR A 167 9.71 0.05 18.07
N TYR A 168 8.56 -0.22 17.49
CA TYR A 168 7.29 -0.41 18.22
C TYR A 168 7.11 -1.84 18.69
N GLU A 169 7.58 -2.79 17.89
CA GLU A 169 7.54 -4.19 18.22
C GLU A 169 8.77 -4.91 17.68
N LEU A 170 9.29 -5.85 18.47
CA LEU A 170 10.39 -6.74 18.10
C LEU A 170 10.18 -8.11 18.73
N ASN A 171 10.08 -9.13 17.92
CA ASN A 171 9.96 -10.52 18.36
C ASN A 171 10.73 -11.47 17.43
N ALA A 172 10.55 -12.79 17.59
CA ALA A 172 11.29 -13.79 16.82
C ALA A 172 10.83 -13.92 15.35
N LEU A 173 9.67 -13.38 14.99
CA LEU A 173 9.07 -13.52 13.66
C LEU A 173 9.18 -12.22 12.84
N TYR A 174 9.04 -11.07 13.49
CA TYR A 174 9.01 -9.79 12.81
C TYR A 174 9.47 -8.63 13.70
N THR A 175 9.70 -7.48 13.08
CA THR A 175 9.82 -6.18 13.74
C THR A 175 8.83 -5.21 13.12
N ILE A 176 8.36 -4.22 13.92
CA ILE A 176 7.63 -3.04 13.43
C ILE A 176 8.44 -1.82 13.81
N GLN A 177 8.83 -1.06 12.80
CA GLN A 177 9.58 0.18 12.94
C GLN A 177 8.87 1.31 12.20
N GLY A 178 9.23 2.57 12.47
CA GLY A 178 8.65 3.69 11.74
C GLY A 178 8.82 5.02 12.44
N TYR A 179 7.98 5.96 12.08
CA TYR A 179 8.02 7.36 12.52
C TYR A 179 6.67 7.79 13.06
N ASP A 180 6.71 8.57 14.14
CA ASP A 180 5.61 9.37 14.66
C ASP A 180 5.96 10.86 14.62
N GLY A 181 5.05 11.71 15.11
CA GLY A 181 5.22 13.16 15.07
C GLY A 181 5.21 13.71 13.65
N CYS A 182 4.43 13.09 12.78
CA CYS A 182 4.17 13.54 11.43
C CYS A 182 3.08 14.60 11.40
N GLU A 183 2.98 15.37 10.32
CA GLU A 183 1.86 16.29 10.13
C GLU A 183 0.52 15.55 10.06
N ASN A 184 -0.58 16.21 10.43
CA ASN A 184 -1.93 15.67 10.49
C ASN A 184 -2.07 14.41 11.38
N ASP A 185 -1.27 14.31 12.44
CA ASP A 185 -1.23 13.13 13.30
C ASP A 185 -1.00 11.81 12.54
N ALA A 186 -0.43 11.90 11.34
CA ALA A 186 -0.04 10.75 10.55
C ALA A 186 1.09 9.98 11.23
N SER A 187 1.24 8.73 10.86
CA SER A 187 2.40 7.90 11.25
C SER A 187 2.79 6.96 10.12
N VAL A 188 4.04 6.54 10.13
CA VAL A 188 4.58 5.63 9.14
C VAL A 188 5.07 4.36 9.82
N ARG A 189 4.71 3.20 9.31
CA ARG A 189 5.14 1.90 9.85
C ARG A 189 5.64 0.99 8.74
N LEU A 190 6.72 0.30 9.03
CA LEU A 190 7.19 -0.85 8.27
C LEU A 190 7.22 -2.07 9.20
N MET A 191 6.47 -3.10 8.83
CA MET A 191 6.58 -4.41 9.45
C MET A 191 7.45 -5.31 8.59
N THR A 192 8.58 -5.76 9.11
CA THR A 192 9.49 -6.68 8.45
C THR A 192 9.30 -8.09 8.98
N ILE A 193 8.90 -9.04 8.14
CA ILE A 193 8.73 -10.45 8.49
C ILE A 193 9.98 -11.22 8.06
N TYR A 194 10.78 -11.72 9.01
CA TYR A 194 12.14 -12.20 8.76
C TYR A 194 12.28 -13.39 7.83
N ALA A 195 11.32 -14.30 7.80
CA ALA A 195 11.39 -15.52 7.01
C ALA A 195 10.33 -15.59 5.89
N ALA A 196 9.67 -14.47 5.56
CA ALA A 196 8.64 -14.42 4.54
C ALA A 196 9.24 -14.08 3.17
N GLN A 197 8.69 -14.72 2.14
CA GLN A 197 8.89 -14.41 0.73
C GLN A 197 7.72 -13.55 0.21
N HIS A 198 7.53 -13.47 -1.12
CA HIS A 198 6.45 -12.70 -1.74
C HIS A 198 5.10 -13.40 -1.62
N ASN A 199 4.49 -13.37 -0.44
CA ASN A 199 3.15 -13.89 -0.20
C ASN A 199 2.31 -12.85 0.58
N PRO A 200 0.99 -13.02 0.72
CA PRO A 200 0.15 -12.10 1.48
C PRO A 200 0.44 -12.07 2.99
N TYR A 201 1.43 -12.84 3.45
CA TYR A 201 1.84 -12.96 4.85
C TYR A 201 0.72 -13.43 5.79
N GLU A 202 -0.22 -14.21 5.26
CA GLU A 202 -1.29 -14.82 6.01
C GLU A 202 -0.93 -16.26 6.35
N LYS A 203 -0.91 -16.61 7.64
CA LYS A 203 -0.50 -17.95 8.11
C LYS A 203 -1.39 -19.08 7.59
N ASP A 204 -2.62 -18.76 7.20
CA ASP A 204 -3.60 -19.69 6.65
C ASP A 204 -3.71 -19.61 5.12
N PHE A 205 -2.84 -18.79 4.47
CA PHE A 205 -2.79 -18.69 3.01
C PHE A 205 -2.03 -19.90 2.43
N GLU A 206 -2.69 -20.61 1.55
CA GLU A 206 -2.11 -21.70 0.77
C GLU A 206 -2.32 -21.44 -0.72
N ASP A 207 -1.24 -21.43 -1.49
CA ASP A 207 -1.28 -21.38 -2.93
C ASP A 207 -0.77 -22.71 -3.50
N ASP A 208 -1.70 -23.54 -3.94
CA ASP A 208 -1.43 -24.88 -4.50
C ASP A 208 -0.91 -24.82 -5.95
N THR A 209 -0.80 -23.62 -6.54
CA THR A 209 -0.27 -23.48 -7.90
C THR A 209 1.24 -23.68 -7.91
N LEU A 210 1.76 -24.25 -9.01
CA LEU A 210 3.22 -24.39 -9.19
C LEU A 210 3.92 -23.04 -9.19
N ILE A 211 3.28 -22.01 -9.72
CA ILE A 211 3.78 -20.63 -9.74
C ILE A 211 3.78 -20.08 -8.30
N GLY A 212 2.68 -20.20 -7.56
CA GLY A 212 2.57 -19.75 -6.19
C GLY A 212 3.62 -20.36 -5.28
N SER A 213 3.74 -21.70 -5.27
CA SER A 213 4.69 -22.39 -4.42
C SER A 213 6.18 -22.09 -4.75
N THR A 214 6.49 -21.73 -5.99
CA THR A 214 7.87 -21.50 -6.43
C THR A 214 8.30 -20.03 -6.29
N PHE A 215 7.41 -19.09 -6.56
CA PHE A 215 7.74 -17.66 -6.61
C PHE A 215 7.18 -16.88 -5.42
N ILE A 216 5.99 -17.20 -4.97
CA ILE A 216 5.31 -16.47 -3.89
C ILE A 216 5.72 -17.01 -2.51
N GLY A 217 6.26 -18.23 -2.47
CA GLY A 217 6.64 -18.91 -1.25
C GLY A 217 5.48 -19.68 -0.63
N THR A 218 5.80 -20.32 0.48
CA THR A 218 4.84 -21.12 1.25
C THR A 218 4.13 -20.25 2.28
N GLN A 219 3.18 -20.81 2.95
CA GLN A 219 2.35 -20.27 4.03
C GLN A 219 2.97 -19.08 4.80
N GLY A 220 2.22 -18.03 5.00
CA GLY A 220 2.61 -16.88 5.81
C GLY A 220 2.80 -17.25 7.29
N LEU A 221 3.61 -16.44 7.99
CA LEU A 221 3.97 -16.69 9.40
C LEU A 221 3.08 -15.94 10.40
N VAL A 222 2.33 -14.97 9.93
CA VAL A 222 1.51 -14.05 10.73
C VAL A 222 0.16 -13.83 10.05
N MET A 223 -0.74 -13.13 10.71
CA MET A 223 -1.99 -12.63 10.12
C MET A 223 -1.80 -11.15 9.81
N SER A 224 -1.17 -10.84 8.68
CA SER A 224 -0.84 -9.46 8.31
C SER A 224 -2.07 -8.59 8.12
N SER A 225 -3.17 -9.14 7.60
CA SER A 225 -4.44 -8.44 7.47
C SER A 225 -4.98 -7.92 8.80
N HIS A 226 -4.82 -8.69 9.89
CA HIS A 226 -5.22 -8.25 11.22
C HIS A 226 -4.34 -7.11 11.72
N ILE A 227 -3.03 -7.22 11.55
CA ILE A 227 -2.06 -6.19 11.99
C ILE A 227 -2.29 -4.89 11.19
N VAL A 228 -2.46 -5.01 9.89
CA VAL A 228 -2.80 -3.87 9.02
C VAL A 228 -4.13 -3.24 9.46
N TRP A 229 -5.17 -4.06 9.69
CA TRP A 229 -6.46 -3.55 10.16
C TRP A 229 -6.34 -2.84 11.51
N ASP A 230 -5.62 -3.43 12.47
CA ASP A 230 -5.41 -2.83 13.80
C ASP A 230 -4.66 -1.49 13.69
N PHE A 231 -3.81 -1.32 12.69
CA PHE A 231 -3.16 -0.05 12.41
C PHE A 231 -4.12 0.94 11.76
N ILE A 232 -4.67 0.65 10.57
CA ILE A 232 -5.44 1.63 9.80
C ILE A 232 -6.74 2.04 10.49
N SER A 233 -7.38 1.12 11.22
CA SER A 233 -8.69 1.38 11.86
C SER A 233 -8.64 2.36 13.03
N GLN A 234 -7.46 2.76 13.49
CA GLN A 234 -7.27 3.76 14.54
C GLN A 234 -7.49 5.19 14.04
N TYR A 235 -7.42 5.40 12.71
CA TYR A 235 -7.42 6.71 12.12
C TYR A 235 -8.79 7.06 11.53
N SER A 236 -9.09 8.35 11.56
CA SER A 236 -10.20 8.97 10.83
C SER A 236 -9.70 10.32 10.28
N LYS A 237 -10.27 10.78 9.18
CA LYS A 237 -9.98 12.13 8.70
C LYS A 237 -10.45 13.13 9.75
N GLU A 238 -9.67 14.19 9.97
CA GLU A 238 -10.15 15.30 10.79
C GLU A 238 -11.26 16.04 10.04
N VAL A 239 -12.40 16.24 10.70
CA VAL A 239 -13.39 17.18 10.21
C VAL A 239 -12.83 18.57 10.43
N GLU A 240 -12.49 19.29 9.36
CA GLU A 240 -12.26 20.73 9.47
C GLU A 240 -13.52 21.35 10.10
N GLN A 241 -13.44 21.72 11.39
CA GLN A 241 -14.49 22.51 12.02
C GLN A 241 -14.50 23.85 11.31
N GLU A 242 -15.50 24.07 10.46
CA GLU A 242 -15.84 25.40 9.98
C GLU A 242 -15.94 26.32 11.19
N THR A 243 -14.91 27.12 11.43
CA THR A 243 -14.99 28.20 12.41
C THR A 243 -16.03 29.18 11.89
N GLU A 244 -17.26 29.08 12.41
CA GLU A 244 -18.27 30.13 12.24
C GLU A 244 -17.64 31.47 12.65
N VAL A 245 -17.25 32.25 11.65
CA VAL A 245 -16.91 33.65 11.87
C VAL A 245 -18.21 34.36 12.26
N THR A 246 -18.51 34.39 13.55
CA THR A 246 -19.57 35.24 14.11
C THR A 246 -19.16 36.70 13.88
N ASN A 247 -19.59 37.24 12.76
CA ASN A 247 -19.60 38.68 12.55
C ASN A 247 -20.57 39.33 13.55
N THR A 248 -20.07 39.70 14.70
CA THR A 248 -20.78 40.64 15.59
C THR A 248 -20.58 42.06 15.04
N THR A 249 -21.62 42.57 14.41
CA THR A 249 -21.81 43.99 14.09
C THR A 249 -22.12 44.80 15.35
#